data_2c21aacefcafe64f118d6267b6bb2bf8
#
_entry.id   2c21aacefcafe64f118d6267b6bb2bf8
#
_cell.length_a   1.000
_cell.length_b   1.000
_cell.length_c   1.000
_cell.angle_alpha   90.00
_cell.angle_beta   90.00
_cell.angle_gamma   90.00
#
_symmetry.space_group_name_H-M   'P 1'
#
loop_
_entity.id
_entity.type
_entity.pdbx_description
1 polymer ?
#
loop_
_entity_poly.entity_id
_entity_poly.type
_entity_poly.pdbx_seq_one_letter_code
_entity_poly.pdbx_strand_id
1 'polypeptide(L)'
;MAKLLIKNIELLHTPNGEMKNIAVEDNKIVYVGKDVPADFAADEIVDGKGKLATAGMVNTHGHVSMTLLRSYADDMALMDWLQNKIWPIEDKMNANDIYWGAMLGIVEMLKGGTTCFADMYAFMEDVARACAETGIRANLSRGLIGVAPDKDVKLAENTVLAKNWQGYDNGRIRITYGPHAPYTCPVDYLEKVIAEAAANKAEIQMHLCETKFEVDTVVKEHGMTPIQLMDKLGMFELGTIAAHCVHLTDEDMDIMAAKHVRVAHNPQSNLKLASGIAPVAAMLNKGICVGLGTDGASSNNNLDMLEECRAAAMLHKATTFDPLVVPAKKAWEMATVDGAKTLGFADTGLLEAGQQADIVLWDMHKPYWYPRHNKLSQLVYAASSTDADTVFVAGKKVVEAGKLLTFDEEKIYAEAEACTRKLLNK
;
A
#
# COMPACT_ATOMS: atom_id res chain seq x y z
N MET A 1 -24.76 -10.30 -13.75
CA MET A 1 -23.62 -10.77 -12.95
C MET A 1 -22.60 -11.35 -13.91
N ALA A 2 -21.42 -10.74 -13.97
CA ALA A 2 -20.31 -11.24 -14.81
C ALA A 2 -19.66 -12.46 -14.12
N LYS A 3 -19.46 -13.55 -14.87
CA LYS A 3 -18.90 -14.79 -14.35
C LYS A 3 -17.57 -15.09 -15.02
N LEU A 4 -16.49 -15.11 -14.23
CA LEU A 4 -15.15 -15.44 -14.67
C LEU A 4 -14.75 -16.82 -14.12
N LEU A 5 -14.12 -17.63 -14.96
CA LEU A 5 -13.52 -18.90 -14.55
C LEU A 5 -12.05 -18.96 -14.95
N ILE A 6 -11.17 -19.00 -13.96
CA ILE A 6 -9.74 -19.26 -14.16
C ILE A 6 -9.52 -20.76 -13.98
N LYS A 7 -9.09 -21.46 -15.05
CA LYS A 7 -8.89 -22.91 -15.08
C LYS A 7 -7.40 -23.28 -15.03
N ASN A 8 -7.12 -24.48 -14.58
CA ASN A 8 -5.80 -25.11 -14.68
C ASN A 8 -4.68 -24.28 -14.04
N ILE A 9 -4.94 -23.69 -12.87
CA ILE A 9 -4.00 -22.79 -12.18
C ILE A 9 -3.34 -23.44 -10.96
N GLU A 10 -2.05 -23.23 -10.75
CA GLU A 10 -1.39 -23.58 -9.49
C GLU A 10 -1.61 -22.52 -8.41
N LEU A 11 -1.70 -22.94 -7.13
CA LEU A 11 -1.78 -22.06 -5.96
C LEU A 11 -0.53 -22.22 -5.08
N LEU A 12 -0.23 -21.22 -4.24
CA LEU A 12 0.95 -21.23 -3.37
C LEU A 12 1.02 -22.46 -2.45
N HIS A 13 -0.13 -22.90 -1.91
CA HIS A 13 -0.20 -23.98 -0.91
C HIS A 13 -0.59 -25.33 -1.50
N THR A 14 -0.75 -25.43 -2.80
CA THR A 14 -0.97 -26.74 -3.42
C THR A 14 0.37 -27.41 -3.77
N PRO A 15 0.46 -28.75 -3.79
CA PRO A 15 1.59 -29.44 -4.35
C PRO A 15 1.93 -28.97 -5.76
N ASN A 16 3.20 -29.06 -6.15
CA ASN A 16 3.62 -28.68 -7.49
C ASN A 16 2.90 -29.53 -8.54
N GLY A 17 2.37 -28.85 -9.57
CA GLY A 17 1.60 -29.50 -10.65
C GLY A 17 0.14 -29.84 -10.26
N GLU A 18 -0.30 -29.58 -9.04
CA GLU A 18 -1.70 -29.72 -8.69
C GLU A 18 -2.49 -28.50 -9.15
N MET A 19 -3.35 -28.71 -10.16
CA MET A 19 -4.15 -27.66 -10.76
C MET A 19 -5.47 -27.47 -10.00
N LYS A 20 -5.87 -26.22 -9.84
CA LYS A 20 -7.16 -25.78 -9.27
C LYS A 20 -7.90 -24.90 -10.30
N ASN A 21 -9.15 -24.59 -9.98
CA ASN A 21 -9.95 -23.61 -10.68
C ASN A 21 -10.44 -22.57 -9.70
N ILE A 22 -10.58 -21.34 -10.16
CA ILE A 22 -11.13 -20.21 -9.39
C ILE A 22 -12.34 -19.70 -10.16
N ALA A 23 -13.52 -19.73 -9.52
CA ALA A 23 -14.74 -19.13 -10.08
C ALA A 23 -15.04 -17.82 -9.35
N VAL A 24 -15.37 -16.80 -10.15
CA VAL A 24 -15.69 -15.45 -9.68
C VAL A 24 -17.06 -15.03 -10.19
N GLU A 25 -17.90 -14.48 -9.33
CA GLU A 25 -19.15 -13.80 -9.70
C GLU A 25 -19.04 -12.33 -9.29
N ASP A 26 -19.22 -11.43 -10.27
CA ASP A 26 -19.01 -9.98 -10.13
C ASP A 26 -17.62 -9.66 -9.53
N ASN A 27 -17.57 -9.21 -8.27
CA ASN A 27 -16.36 -8.82 -7.57
C ASN A 27 -15.87 -9.87 -6.56
N LYS A 28 -16.53 -11.04 -6.45
CA LYS A 28 -16.25 -12.03 -5.40
C LYS A 28 -15.79 -13.37 -5.95
N ILE A 29 -14.80 -13.96 -5.29
CA ILE A 29 -14.47 -15.36 -5.47
C ILE A 29 -15.60 -16.18 -4.86
N VAL A 30 -16.24 -17.04 -5.65
CA VAL A 30 -17.33 -17.93 -5.19
C VAL A 30 -16.87 -19.37 -5.01
N TYR A 31 -15.77 -19.75 -5.65
CA TYR A 31 -15.23 -21.11 -5.55
C TYR A 31 -13.72 -21.14 -5.82
N VAL A 32 -13.01 -21.99 -5.07
CA VAL A 32 -11.61 -22.38 -5.32
C VAL A 32 -11.51 -23.89 -5.09
N GLY A 33 -11.19 -24.66 -6.13
CA GLY A 33 -11.13 -26.10 -5.99
C GLY A 33 -10.73 -26.83 -7.27
N LYS A 34 -10.76 -28.18 -7.23
CA LYS A 34 -10.34 -29.05 -8.35
C LYS A 34 -11.42 -29.14 -9.43
N ASP A 35 -12.66 -29.32 -9.02
CA ASP A 35 -13.79 -29.52 -9.94
C ASP A 35 -14.67 -28.27 -9.96
N VAL A 36 -14.91 -27.73 -11.16
CA VAL A 36 -15.79 -26.57 -11.33
C VAL A 36 -17.23 -27.01 -11.01
N PRO A 37 -18.03 -26.24 -10.23
CA PRO A 37 -19.43 -26.55 -10.02
C PRO A 37 -20.18 -26.72 -11.36
N ALA A 38 -20.98 -27.78 -11.49
CA ALA A 38 -21.59 -28.18 -12.75
C ALA A 38 -22.58 -27.13 -13.32
N ASP A 39 -23.14 -26.30 -12.45
CA ASP A 39 -24.07 -25.21 -12.74
C ASP A 39 -23.39 -23.84 -12.97
N PHE A 40 -22.05 -23.78 -12.86
CA PHE A 40 -21.30 -22.54 -13.09
C PHE A 40 -21.04 -22.32 -14.59
N ALA A 41 -21.88 -21.53 -15.22
CA ALA A 41 -21.72 -21.08 -16.61
C ALA A 41 -20.92 -19.77 -16.64
N ALA A 42 -19.65 -19.83 -17.03
CA ALA A 42 -18.77 -18.68 -17.12
C ALA A 42 -19.00 -17.87 -18.40
N ASP A 43 -19.03 -16.54 -18.28
CA ASP A 43 -19.04 -15.60 -19.42
C ASP A 43 -17.62 -15.46 -20.01
N GLU A 44 -16.59 -15.55 -19.16
CA GLU A 44 -15.18 -15.50 -19.56
C GLU A 44 -14.41 -16.68 -18.94
N ILE A 45 -13.55 -17.32 -19.73
CA ILE A 45 -12.67 -18.41 -19.29
C ILE A 45 -11.22 -18.02 -19.55
N VAL A 46 -10.38 -18.07 -18.50
CA VAL A 46 -8.94 -17.84 -18.56
C VAL A 46 -8.21 -19.14 -18.27
N ASP A 47 -7.31 -19.56 -19.17
CA ASP A 47 -6.44 -20.73 -18.94
C ASP A 47 -5.19 -20.30 -18.16
N GLY A 48 -5.07 -20.77 -16.95
CA GLY A 48 -3.95 -20.51 -16.04
C GLY A 48 -2.79 -21.49 -16.16
N LYS A 49 -2.79 -22.37 -17.16
CA LYS A 49 -1.73 -23.38 -17.34
C LYS A 49 -0.33 -22.77 -17.38
N GLY A 50 0.54 -23.28 -16.51
CA GLY A 50 1.92 -22.78 -16.38
C GLY A 50 2.07 -21.52 -15.52
N LYS A 51 0.96 -21.02 -14.96
CA LYS A 51 0.95 -19.85 -14.08
C LYS A 51 0.63 -20.23 -12.63
N LEU A 52 1.02 -19.36 -11.71
CA LEU A 52 0.71 -19.40 -10.29
C LEU A 52 -0.31 -18.30 -9.98
N ALA A 53 -1.42 -18.63 -9.33
CA ALA A 53 -2.33 -17.61 -8.81
C ALA A 53 -2.01 -17.26 -7.36
N THR A 54 -2.08 -15.96 -7.08
CA THR A 54 -2.04 -15.41 -5.71
C THR A 54 -3.13 -14.35 -5.55
N ALA A 55 -3.44 -13.99 -4.31
CA ALA A 55 -4.08 -12.71 -4.06
C ALA A 55 -3.15 -11.57 -4.52
N GLY A 56 -3.73 -10.45 -4.91
CA GLY A 56 -2.99 -9.24 -5.21
C GLY A 56 -2.27 -8.67 -3.99
N MET A 57 -1.11 -8.07 -4.21
CA MET A 57 -0.37 -7.38 -3.16
C MET A 57 -1.04 -6.06 -2.77
N VAL A 58 -0.81 -5.66 -1.52
CA VAL A 58 -1.38 -4.46 -0.89
C VAL A 58 -0.25 -3.56 -0.41
N ASN A 59 -0.14 -2.38 -0.99
CA ASN A 59 0.80 -1.34 -0.60
C ASN A 59 0.17 -0.45 0.49
N THR A 60 0.61 -0.60 1.73
CA THR A 60 -0.08 0.01 2.88
C THR A 60 0.27 1.46 3.17
N HIS A 61 1.24 2.03 2.45
CA HIS A 61 1.62 3.44 2.58
C HIS A 61 2.33 3.93 1.34
N GLY A 62 1.95 5.10 0.84
CA GLY A 62 2.59 5.73 -0.30
C GLY A 62 2.16 7.18 -0.51
N HIS A 63 2.85 7.80 -1.48
CA HIS A 63 2.62 9.13 -2.03
C HIS A 63 2.67 8.98 -3.55
N VAL A 64 1.58 8.41 -4.12
CA VAL A 64 1.60 7.81 -5.47
C VAL A 64 2.02 8.81 -6.56
N SER A 65 1.62 10.07 -6.46
CA SER A 65 1.95 11.08 -7.45
C SER A 65 3.41 11.57 -7.38
N MET A 66 4.16 11.18 -6.35
CA MET A 66 5.62 11.40 -6.28
C MET A 66 6.40 10.60 -7.35
N THR A 67 5.76 9.78 -8.16
CA THR A 67 6.36 9.20 -9.37
C THR A 67 6.94 10.26 -10.29
N LEU A 68 6.35 11.47 -10.34
CA LEU A 68 6.89 12.60 -11.09
C LEU A 68 8.24 13.12 -10.53
N LEU A 69 8.57 12.77 -9.30
CA LEU A 69 9.82 13.17 -8.61
C LEU A 69 10.80 12.00 -8.44
N ARG A 70 10.55 10.88 -9.07
CA ARG A 70 11.42 9.69 -9.05
C ARG A 70 12.84 10.08 -9.45
N SER A 71 13.82 9.73 -8.61
CA SER A 71 15.24 10.04 -8.82
C SER A 71 15.56 11.54 -8.99
N TYR A 72 14.67 12.43 -8.53
CA TYR A 72 14.92 13.87 -8.57
C TYR A 72 15.92 14.32 -7.50
N ALA A 73 15.90 13.67 -6.34
CA ALA A 73 16.80 14.00 -5.23
C ALA A 73 17.07 12.73 -4.40
N ASP A 74 18.25 12.17 -4.56
CA ASP A 74 18.70 10.97 -3.87
C ASP A 74 19.84 11.28 -2.90
N ASP A 75 20.15 10.34 -1.98
CA ASP A 75 21.29 10.37 -1.07
C ASP A 75 21.33 11.61 -0.14
N MET A 76 20.18 11.95 0.44
CA MET A 76 20.00 13.10 1.33
C MET A 76 19.34 12.68 2.66
N ALA A 77 19.65 13.42 3.74
CA ALA A 77 18.90 13.28 5.00
C ALA A 77 17.45 13.75 4.84
N LEU A 78 16.50 13.10 5.52
CA LEU A 78 15.07 13.33 5.36
C LEU A 78 14.68 14.82 5.40
N MET A 79 15.10 15.57 6.41
CA MET A 79 14.71 16.98 6.55
C MET A 79 15.31 17.87 5.46
N ASP A 80 16.56 17.64 5.06
CA ASP A 80 17.18 18.36 3.94
C ASP A 80 16.50 18.02 2.62
N TRP A 81 16.15 16.75 2.43
CA TRP A 81 15.41 16.26 1.27
C TRP A 81 14.04 16.91 1.17
N LEU A 82 13.25 16.91 2.25
CA LEU A 82 11.92 17.53 2.30
C LEU A 82 12.00 19.04 2.04
N GLN A 83 12.79 19.78 2.84
CA GLN A 83 12.78 21.24 2.85
C GLN A 83 13.42 21.87 1.60
N ASN A 84 14.51 21.26 1.09
CA ASN A 84 15.31 21.86 0.04
C ASN A 84 15.00 21.32 -1.36
N LYS A 85 14.30 20.15 -1.47
CA LYS A 85 14.03 19.50 -2.74
C LYS A 85 12.55 19.23 -2.97
N ILE A 86 11.86 18.57 -2.06
CA ILE A 86 10.52 18.03 -2.31
C ILE A 86 9.46 19.13 -2.16
N TRP A 87 9.32 19.73 -0.98
CA TRP A 87 8.30 20.76 -0.75
C TRP A 87 8.32 21.91 -1.75
N PRO A 88 9.53 22.49 -2.15
CA PRO A 88 9.56 23.55 -3.17
C PRO A 88 9.04 23.13 -4.55
N ILE A 89 9.03 21.85 -4.89
CA ILE A 89 8.43 21.34 -6.14
C ILE A 89 6.96 21.02 -5.94
N GLU A 90 6.61 20.37 -4.82
CA GLU A 90 5.22 20.05 -4.48
C GLU A 90 4.33 21.30 -4.43
N ASP A 91 4.83 22.42 -3.91
CA ASP A 91 4.13 23.70 -3.88
C ASP A 91 3.77 24.24 -5.30
N LYS A 92 4.40 23.71 -6.35
CA LYS A 92 4.12 24.09 -7.75
C LYS A 92 3.17 23.11 -8.46
N MET A 93 2.94 21.94 -7.85
CA MET A 93 2.06 20.92 -8.42
C MET A 93 0.60 21.39 -8.42
N ASN A 94 -0.13 20.96 -9.41
CA ASN A 94 -1.56 21.19 -9.56
C ASN A 94 -2.31 19.85 -9.79
N ALA A 95 -3.63 19.92 -9.84
CA ALA A 95 -4.51 18.76 -10.00
C ALA A 95 -4.12 17.87 -11.21
N ASN A 96 -3.72 18.47 -12.34
CA ASN A 96 -3.31 17.72 -13.53
C ASN A 96 -1.98 16.96 -13.30
N ASP A 97 -1.01 17.59 -12.64
CA ASP A 97 0.27 16.95 -12.30
C ASP A 97 0.02 15.76 -11.35
N ILE A 98 -0.82 15.93 -10.34
CA ILE A 98 -1.20 14.88 -9.40
C ILE A 98 -1.92 13.72 -10.09
N TYR A 99 -2.87 14.00 -10.97
CA TYR A 99 -3.58 12.97 -11.72
C TYR A 99 -2.62 12.11 -12.57
N TRP A 100 -1.75 12.72 -13.36
CA TRP A 100 -0.83 11.96 -14.21
C TRP A 100 0.27 11.26 -13.43
N GLY A 101 0.75 11.84 -12.32
CA GLY A 101 1.63 11.17 -11.40
C GLY A 101 0.98 9.94 -10.77
N ALA A 102 -0.29 10.05 -10.33
CA ALA A 102 -1.05 8.93 -9.81
C ALA A 102 -1.27 7.84 -10.88
N MET A 103 -1.65 8.23 -12.11
CA MET A 103 -1.79 7.27 -13.21
C MET A 103 -0.51 6.49 -13.47
N LEU A 104 0.67 7.16 -13.47
CA LEU A 104 1.95 6.51 -13.65
C LEU A 104 2.26 5.50 -12.52
N GLY A 105 2.04 5.88 -11.26
CA GLY A 105 2.25 4.98 -10.13
C GLY A 105 1.28 3.81 -10.10
N ILE A 106 0.01 4.03 -10.44
CA ILE A 106 -1.00 2.97 -10.52
C ILE A 106 -0.65 1.95 -11.60
N VAL A 107 -0.19 2.40 -12.77
CA VAL A 107 0.29 1.48 -13.84
C VAL A 107 1.43 0.60 -13.35
N GLU A 108 2.44 1.20 -12.70
CA GLU A 108 3.57 0.46 -12.14
C GLU A 108 3.10 -0.58 -11.12
N MET A 109 2.25 -0.19 -10.17
CA MET A 109 1.69 -1.09 -9.16
C MET A 109 0.88 -2.23 -9.77
N LEU A 110 -0.06 -1.95 -10.68
CA LEU A 110 -0.90 -2.98 -11.30
C LEU A 110 -0.06 -3.97 -12.10
N LYS A 111 0.90 -3.49 -12.90
CA LYS A 111 1.82 -4.35 -13.68
C LYS A 111 2.78 -5.15 -12.79
N GLY A 112 3.04 -4.68 -11.57
CA GLY A 112 3.82 -5.40 -10.56
C GLY A 112 3.00 -6.36 -9.70
N GLY A 113 1.67 -6.47 -9.92
CA GLY A 113 0.79 -7.36 -9.15
C GLY A 113 0.26 -6.75 -7.85
N THR A 114 0.39 -5.44 -7.65
CA THR A 114 -0.23 -4.70 -6.55
C THR A 114 -1.64 -4.27 -6.97
N THR A 115 -2.66 -4.69 -6.24
CA THR A 115 -4.07 -4.46 -6.56
C THR A 115 -4.76 -3.45 -5.65
N CYS A 116 -4.10 -3.11 -4.54
CA CYS A 116 -4.60 -2.19 -3.52
C CYS A 116 -3.46 -1.33 -2.98
N PHE A 117 -3.71 -0.05 -2.75
CA PHE A 117 -2.71 0.83 -2.12
C PHE A 117 -3.34 1.85 -1.18
N ALA A 118 -2.52 2.39 -0.27
CA ALA A 118 -2.84 3.59 0.50
C ALA A 118 -2.08 4.79 -0.05
N ASP A 119 -2.73 5.96 -0.02
CA ASP A 119 -2.11 7.21 -0.43
C ASP A 119 -2.45 8.36 0.52
N MET A 120 -1.44 9.16 0.85
CA MET A 120 -1.58 10.39 1.62
C MET A 120 -0.92 11.53 0.84
N TYR A 121 -1.71 12.36 0.14
CA TYR A 121 -1.10 13.41 -0.69
C TYR A 121 -1.97 14.65 -0.86
N ALA A 122 -1.78 15.38 -1.97
CA ALA A 122 -2.52 16.57 -2.36
C ALA A 122 -3.51 16.24 -3.49
N PHE A 123 -4.52 17.10 -3.71
CA PHE A 123 -5.52 16.98 -4.78
C PHE A 123 -6.12 15.58 -4.90
N MET A 124 -6.54 15.01 -3.76
CA MET A 124 -6.94 13.60 -3.67
C MET A 124 -8.20 13.22 -4.45
N GLU A 125 -9.02 14.20 -4.84
CA GLU A 125 -10.13 13.99 -5.79
C GLU A 125 -9.60 13.48 -7.15
N ASP A 126 -8.44 13.98 -7.60
CA ASP A 126 -7.82 13.57 -8.86
C ASP A 126 -7.16 12.18 -8.74
N VAL A 127 -6.59 11.86 -7.58
CA VAL A 127 -6.12 10.49 -7.29
C VAL A 127 -7.29 9.51 -7.25
N ALA A 128 -8.39 9.87 -6.59
CA ALA A 128 -9.60 9.04 -6.55
C ALA A 128 -10.18 8.79 -7.95
N ARG A 129 -10.18 9.82 -8.82
CA ARG A 129 -10.56 9.69 -10.24
C ARG A 129 -9.63 8.72 -10.97
N ALA A 130 -8.31 8.82 -10.80
CA ALA A 130 -7.35 7.88 -11.38
C ALA A 130 -7.60 6.44 -10.91
N CYS A 131 -7.92 6.23 -9.62
CA CYS A 131 -8.32 4.93 -9.09
C CYS A 131 -9.63 4.42 -9.70
N ALA A 132 -10.62 5.30 -9.90
CA ALA A 132 -11.90 4.94 -10.50
C ALA A 132 -11.73 4.47 -11.95
N GLU A 133 -10.93 5.19 -12.73
CA GLU A 133 -10.68 4.92 -14.15
C GLU A 133 -9.81 3.67 -14.38
N THR A 134 -8.78 3.46 -13.57
CA THR A 134 -7.88 2.30 -13.68
C THR A 134 -8.44 1.03 -13.10
N GLY A 135 -9.36 1.13 -12.15
CA GLY A 135 -9.95 0.00 -11.46
C GLY A 135 -9.19 -0.47 -10.22
N ILE A 136 -8.06 0.13 -9.83
CA ILE A 136 -7.30 -0.24 -8.64
C ILE A 136 -8.09 0.03 -7.34
N ARG A 137 -7.86 -0.78 -6.30
CA ARG A 137 -8.42 -0.55 -4.95
C ARG A 137 -7.57 0.44 -4.19
N ALA A 138 -8.17 1.34 -3.38
CA ALA A 138 -7.40 2.36 -2.68
C ALA A 138 -7.99 2.76 -1.33
N ASN A 139 -7.09 3.14 -0.40
CA ASN A 139 -7.39 3.87 0.83
C ASN A 139 -6.69 5.23 0.74
N LEU A 140 -7.46 6.31 0.61
CA LEU A 140 -6.95 7.63 0.26
C LEU A 140 -7.15 8.62 1.40
N SER A 141 -6.20 9.54 1.57
CA SER A 141 -6.31 10.65 2.52
C SER A 141 -5.65 11.92 2.00
N ARG A 142 -6.23 13.07 2.31
CA ARG A 142 -5.57 14.36 2.14
C ARG A 142 -4.46 14.50 3.17
N GLY A 143 -3.23 14.75 2.74
CA GLY A 143 -2.11 15.09 3.62
C GLY A 143 -2.38 16.41 4.34
N LEU A 144 -2.44 16.38 5.68
CA LEU A 144 -2.79 17.51 6.54
C LEU A 144 -1.57 17.99 7.30
N ILE A 145 -1.13 19.23 7.04
CA ILE A 145 0.00 19.87 7.70
C ILE A 145 -0.54 21.00 8.58
N GLY A 146 -0.53 20.80 9.89
CA GLY A 146 -1.15 21.71 10.87
C GLY A 146 -0.44 23.04 11.05
N VAL A 147 0.82 23.16 10.66
CA VAL A 147 1.57 24.43 10.65
C VAL A 147 1.37 25.24 9.36
N ALA A 148 0.72 24.66 8.33
CA ALA A 148 0.46 25.35 7.07
C ALA A 148 -0.65 26.40 7.23
N PRO A 149 -0.57 27.54 6.50
CA PRO A 149 -1.57 28.61 6.61
C PRO A 149 -2.96 28.20 6.12
N ASP A 150 -3.03 27.21 5.21
CA ASP A 150 -4.25 26.67 4.59
C ASP A 150 -4.73 25.36 5.24
N LYS A 151 -4.28 25.04 6.46
CA LYS A 151 -4.58 23.79 7.17
C LYS A 151 -6.08 23.46 7.26
N ASP A 152 -6.90 24.49 7.49
CA ASP A 152 -8.36 24.30 7.63
C ASP A 152 -9.04 24.03 6.28
N VAL A 153 -8.53 24.62 5.20
CA VAL A 153 -8.99 24.33 3.85
C VAL A 153 -8.67 22.89 3.48
N LYS A 154 -7.45 22.43 3.75
CA LYS A 154 -7.03 21.03 3.52
C LYS A 154 -7.85 20.02 4.33
N LEU A 155 -8.18 20.36 5.58
CA LEU A 155 -9.07 19.51 6.40
C LEU A 155 -10.47 19.42 5.80
N ALA A 156 -11.02 20.54 5.34
CA ALA A 156 -12.31 20.56 4.64
C ALA A 156 -12.27 19.78 3.30
N GLU A 157 -11.15 19.84 2.55
CA GLU A 157 -10.92 19.00 1.36
C GLU A 157 -11.00 17.51 1.70
N ASN A 158 -10.40 17.06 2.80
CA ASN A 158 -10.50 15.65 3.22
C ASN A 158 -11.94 15.24 3.56
N THR A 159 -12.70 16.13 4.21
CA THR A 159 -14.11 15.89 4.53
C THR A 159 -14.97 15.80 3.26
N VAL A 160 -14.71 16.64 2.26
CA VAL A 160 -15.36 16.55 0.95
C VAL A 160 -14.99 15.25 0.23
N LEU A 161 -13.71 14.89 0.23
CA LEU A 161 -13.21 13.63 -0.33
C LEU A 161 -13.93 12.42 0.29
N ALA A 162 -14.05 12.39 1.63
CA ALA A 162 -14.79 11.34 2.33
C ALA A 162 -16.26 11.27 1.88
N LYS A 163 -16.93 12.43 1.74
CA LYS A 163 -18.30 12.49 1.30
C LYS A 163 -18.50 11.96 -0.12
N ASN A 164 -17.55 12.22 -1.02
CA ASN A 164 -17.67 11.88 -2.44
C ASN A 164 -17.25 10.44 -2.74
N TRP A 165 -16.26 9.90 -2.04
CA TRP A 165 -15.57 8.67 -2.41
C TRP A 165 -15.61 7.54 -1.39
N GLN A 166 -16.02 7.79 -0.15
CA GLN A 166 -16.11 6.70 0.85
C GLN A 166 -17.07 5.61 0.38
N GLY A 167 -16.55 4.40 0.21
CA GLY A 167 -17.34 3.25 -0.21
C GLY A 167 -17.65 3.18 -1.72
N TYR A 168 -17.02 4.03 -2.53
CA TYR A 168 -17.19 4.02 -3.97
C TYR A 168 -16.95 2.64 -4.59
N ASP A 169 -17.76 2.27 -5.59
CA ASP A 169 -17.71 1.02 -6.36
C ASP A 169 -17.62 -0.22 -5.44
N ASN A 170 -18.67 -0.45 -4.65
CA ASN A 170 -18.78 -1.57 -3.71
C ASN A 170 -17.65 -1.61 -2.66
N GLY A 171 -17.19 -0.46 -2.20
CA GLY A 171 -16.15 -0.35 -1.18
C GLY A 171 -14.72 -0.45 -1.73
N ARG A 172 -14.52 -0.31 -3.04
CA ARG A 172 -13.19 -0.35 -3.66
C ARG A 172 -12.33 0.85 -3.28
N ILE A 173 -12.94 2.02 -3.00
CA ILE A 173 -12.26 3.19 -2.47
C ILE A 173 -12.72 3.45 -1.04
N ARG A 174 -11.77 3.61 -0.12
CA ARG A 174 -11.96 4.03 1.27
C ARG A 174 -11.25 5.35 1.48
N ILE A 175 -11.74 6.14 2.42
CA ILE A 175 -11.13 7.42 2.80
C ILE A 175 -10.79 7.40 4.28
N THR A 176 -9.56 7.83 4.58
CA THR A 176 -9.05 8.08 5.93
C THR A 176 -8.69 9.55 6.08
N TYR A 177 -8.41 10.02 7.31
CA TYR A 177 -7.83 11.33 7.55
C TYR A 177 -6.31 11.20 7.70
N GLY A 178 -5.56 12.08 7.05
CA GLY A 178 -4.10 11.98 6.91
C GLY A 178 -3.32 13.11 7.61
N PRO A 179 -3.37 13.30 8.95
CA PRO A 179 -2.41 14.19 9.61
C PRO A 179 -0.99 13.69 9.35
N HIS A 180 -0.13 14.59 8.86
CA HIS A 180 1.16 14.21 8.31
C HIS A 180 2.05 13.52 9.36
N ALA A 181 2.46 14.26 10.39
CA ALA A 181 3.34 13.77 11.45
C ALA A 181 3.20 14.64 12.72
N PRO A 182 3.60 14.16 13.90
CA PRO A 182 3.50 14.93 15.14
C PRO A 182 4.24 16.27 15.12
N TYR A 183 5.39 16.34 14.44
CA TYR A 183 6.20 17.55 14.35
C TYR A 183 5.66 18.60 13.34
N THR A 184 4.71 18.23 12.49
CA THR A 184 4.05 19.13 11.55
C THR A 184 2.61 19.43 11.91
N CYS A 185 2.05 18.74 12.90
CA CYS A 185 0.68 18.88 13.34
C CYS A 185 0.62 19.20 14.84
N PRO A 186 0.51 20.47 15.25
CA PRO A 186 0.32 20.84 16.64
C PRO A 186 -0.91 20.17 17.28
N VAL A 187 -0.90 20.02 18.61
CA VAL A 187 -1.93 19.28 19.36
C VAL A 187 -3.34 19.81 19.09
N ASP A 188 -3.53 21.14 19.09
CA ASP A 188 -4.82 21.77 18.80
C ASP A 188 -5.37 21.41 17.42
N TYR A 189 -4.48 21.25 16.44
CA TYR A 189 -4.87 20.81 15.10
C TYR A 189 -5.15 19.31 15.05
N LEU A 190 -4.37 18.48 15.75
CA LEU A 190 -4.62 17.05 15.86
C LEU A 190 -5.98 16.77 16.51
N GLU A 191 -6.32 17.46 17.60
CA GLU A 191 -7.63 17.36 18.24
C GLU A 191 -8.77 17.67 17.26
N LYS A 192 -8.59 18.69 16.42
CA LYS A 192 -9.56 19.05 15.37
C LYS A 192 -9.68 17.96 14.30
N VAL A 193 -8.56 17.41 13.83
CA VAL A 193 -8.55 16.30 12.84
C VAL A 193 -9.23 15.06 13.43
N ILE A 194 -8.93 14.70 14.67
CA ILE A 194 -9.54 13.56 15.37
C ILE A 194 -11.07 13.76 15.48
N ALA A 195 -11.52 14.97 15.84
CA ALA A 195 -12.94 15.27 15.93
C ALA A 195 -13.65 15.15 14.57
N GLU A 196 -13.04 15.65 13.48
CA GLU A 196 -13.58 15.53 12.13
C GLU A 196 -13.61 14.08 11.65
N ALA A 197 -12.54 13.30 11.89
CA ALA A 197 -12.49 11.88 11.55
C ALA A 197 -13.59 11.10 12.30
N ALA A 198 -13.77 11.36 13.60
CA ALA A 198 -14.83 10.76 14.42
C ALA A 198 -16.23 11.09 13.88
N ALA A 199 -16.48 12.36 13.53
CA ALA A 199 -17.77 12.81 13.00
C ALA A 199 -18.10 12.11 11.67
N ASN A 200 -17.09 11.81 10.85
CA ASN A 200 -17.23 11.12 9.56
C ASN A 200 -17.06 9.59 9.66
N LYS A 201 -16.88 9.02 10.86
CA LYS A 201 -16.64 7.59 11.09
C LYS A 201 -15.47 7.04 10.27
N ALA A 202 -14.44 7.85 10.10
CA ALA A 202 -13.27 7.53 9.32
C ALA A 202 -12.08 7.19 10.24
N GLU A 203 -11.21 6.33 9.74
CA GLU A 203 -9.93 5.99 10.37
C GLU A 203 -8.88 7.07 10.07
N ILE A 204 -7.73 6.98 10.74
CA ILE A 204 -6.61 7.93 10.57
C ILE A 204 -5.38 7.17 10.07
N GLN A 205 -4.61 7.77 9.15
CA GLN A 205 -3.25 7.34 8.84
C GLN A 205 -2.26 8.48 9.12
N MET A 206 -1.09 8.14 9.65
CA MET A 206 -0.10 9.13 10.10
C MET A 206 1.32 8.55 10.09
N HIS A 207 2.33 9.35 9.73
CA HIS A 207 3.75 8.99 9.96
C HIS A 207 4.04 9.09 11.45
N LEU A 208 4.51 8.00 12.06
CA LEU A 208 4.78 7.93 13.48
C LEU A 208 6.13 7.26 13.76
N CYS A 209 6.93 7.92 14.58
CA CYS A 209 8.22 7.40 15.04
C CYS A 209 9.17 7.01 13.89
N GLU A 210 9.13 7.76 12.79
CA GLU A 210 9.98 7.47 11.64
C GLU A 210 11.44 7.75 11.93
N THR A 211 11.75 8.90 12.50
CA THR A 211 13.12 9.33 12.79
C THR A 211 13.34 9.60 14.27
N LYS A 212 14.60 9.46 14.70
CA LYS A 212 14.98 9.83 16.05
C LYS A 212 14.72 11.32 16.33
N PHE A 213 14.89 12.18 15.32
CA PHE A 213 14.60 13.61 15.42
C PHE A 213 13.13 13.87 15.79
N GLU A 214 12.18 13.19 15.15
CA GLU A 214 10.75 13.28 15.47
C GLU A 214 10.51 12.91 16.95
N VAL A 215 11.00 11.73 17.36
CA VAL A 215 10.77 11.22 18.72
C VAL A 215 11.39 12.17 19.76
N ASP A 216 12.64 12.58 19.57
CA ASP A 216 13.34 13.48 20.50
C ASP A 216 12.64 14.86 20.59
N THR A 217 12.08 15.35 19.46
CA THR A 217 11.34 16.62 19.43
C THR A 217 10.05 16.51 20.23
N VAL A 218 9.25 15.48 20.00
CA VAL A 218 7.98 15.27 20.70
C VAL A 218 8.21 15.02 22.19
N VAL A 219 9.21 14.22 22.55
CA VAL A 219 9.57 13.99 23.96
C VAL A 219 9.98 15.29 24.66
N LYS A 220 10.78 16.12 23.98
CA LYS A 220 11.21 17.42 24.53
C LYS A 220 10.05 18.38 24.74
N GLU A 221 9.10 18.43 23.81
CA GLU A 221 7.97 19.37 23.84
C GLU A 221 6.83 18.90 24.76
N HIS A 222 6.57 17.60 24.82
CA HIS A 222 5.39 17.04 25.48
C HIS A 222 5.69 16.11 26.66
N GLY A 223 6.96 15.73 26.88
CA GLY A 223 7.37 14.83 27.96
C GLY A 223 6.94 13.36 27.76
N MET A 224 6.55 12.98 26.55
CA MET A 224 6.07 11.64 26.19
C MET A 224 6.41 11.31 24.73
N THR A 225 6.42 10.01 24.37
CA THR A 225 6.68 9.56 22.99
C THR A 225 5.55 9.97 22.03
N PRO A 226 5.77 9.97 20.71
CA PRO A 226 4.69 10.17 19.73
C PRO A 226 3.51 9.22 19.94
N ILE A 227 3.76 7.95 20.23
CA ILE A 227 2.72 6.96 20.48
C ILE A 227 1.91 7.30 21.72
N GLN A 228 2.56 7.63 22.84
CA GLN A 228 1.90 8.03 24.08
C GLN A 228 1.08 9.31 23.89
N LEU A 229 1.57 10.26 23.10
CA LEU A 229 0.86 11.49 22.77
C LEU A 229 -0.42 11.21 21.96
N MET A 230 -0.33 10.39 20.91
CA MET A 230 -1.49 10.05 20.08
C MET A 230 -2.53 9.24 20.85
N ASP A 231 -2.11 8.33 21.75
CA ASP A 231 -3.02 7.61 22.64
C ASP A 231 -3.75 8.57 23.59
N LYS A 232 -3.01 9.49 24.22
CA LYS A 232 -3.58 10.52 25.11
C LYS A 232 -4.62 11.41 24.41
N LEU A 233 -4.40 11.72 23.11
CA LEU A 233 -5.34 12.51 22.31
C LEU A 233 -6.56 11.69 21.84
N GLY A 234 -6.58 10.37 22.08
CA GLY A 234 -7.67 9.48 21.68
C GLY A 234 -7.66 9.11 20.20
N MET A 235 -6.56 9.36 19.46
CA MET A 235 -6.46 9.05 18.03
C MET A 235 -6.65 7.56 17.75
N PHE A 236 -6.11 6.68 18.60
CA PHE A 236 -6.15 5.24 18.41
C PHE A 236 -7.54 4.61 18.59
N GLU A 237 -8.48 5.33 19.18
CA GLU A 237 -9.89 4.88 19.32
C GLU A 237 -10.64 4.86 17.96
N LEU A 238 -10.13 5.57 16.95
CA LEU A 238 -10.76 5.65 15.63
C LEU A 238 -10.27 4.58 14.65
N GLY A 239 -9.32 3.74 15.08
CA GLY A 239 -8.55 2.90 14.18
C GLY A 239 -7.47 3.70 13.46
N THR A 240 -6.20 3.32 13.68
CA THR A 240 -5.06 4.09 13.16
C THR A 240 -4.11 3.20 12.38
N ILE A 241 -3.63 3.73 11.25
CA ILE A 241 -2.54 3.20 10.45
C ILE A 241 -1.31 4.06 10.73
N ALA A 242 -0.31 3.50 11.39
CA ALA A 242 0.94 4.14 11.72
C ALA A 242 2.00 3.78 10.69
N ALA A 243 2.46 4.72 9.89
CA ALA A 243 3.53 4.50 8.92
C ALA A 243 4.90 4.58 9.60
N HIS A 244 5.84 3.75 9.12
CA HIS A 244 7.24 3.62 9.53
C HIS A 244 7.47 2.91 10.87
N CYS A 245 7.13 3.51 11.98
CA CYS A 245 7.30 2.94 13.33
C CYS A 245 8.71 2.40 13.61
N VAL A 246 9.74 3.19 13.24
CA VAL A 246 11.16 2.79 13.34
C VAL A 246 11.67 2.88 14.79
N HIS A 247 11.35 3.99 15.48
CA HIS A 247 11.91 4.32 16.79
C HIS A 247 10.84 4.13 17.90
N LEU A 248 10.48 2.88 18.17
CA LEU A 248 9.51 2.50 19.21
C LEU A 248 10.21 2.00 20.47
N THR A 249 9.65 2.31 21.63
CA THR A 249 9.94 1.64 22.90
C THR A 249 9.07 0.38 23.08
N ASP A 250 9.41 -0.49 24.03
CA ASP A 250 8.55 -1.63 24.38
C ASP A 250 7.18 -1.19 24.88
N GLU A 251 7.11 -0.09 25.64
CA GLU A 251 5.87 0.51 26.14
C GLU A 251 5.01 1.03 24.98
N ASP A 252 5.61 1.69 23.98
CA ASP A 252 4.89 2.13 22.78
C ASP A 252 4.24 0.96 22.06
N MET A 253 4.97 -0.15 21.88
CA MET A 253 4.43 -1.36 21.26
C MET A 253 3.32 -2.00 22.10
N ASP A 254 3.38 -1.94 23.42
CA ASP A 254 2.30 -2.42 24.31
C ASP A 254 1.03 -1.59 24.14
N ILE A 255 1.15 -0.26 24.07
CA ILE A 255 0.04 0.65 23.76
C ILE A 255 -0.57 0.32 22.39
N MET A 256 0.29 0.23 21.36
CA MET A 256 -0.16 -0.07 20.00
C MET A 256 -0.90 -1.41 19.90
N ALA A 257 -0.41 -2.44 20.58
CA ALA A 257 -1.07 -3.74 20.63
C ALA A 257 -2.45 -3.67 21.33
N ALA A 258 -2.52 -3.02 22.49
CA ALA A 258 -3.75 -2.86 23.26
C ALA A 258 -4.82 -2.03 22.53
N LYS A 259 -4.40 -1.06 21.71
CA LYS A 259 -5.25 -0.18 20.92
C LYS A 259 -5.47 -0.65 19.48
N HIS A 260 -4.94 -1.84 19.12
CA HIS A 260 -5.07 -2.40 17.78
C HIS A 260 -4.57 -1.46 16.66
N VAL A 261 -3.53 -0.68 16.94
CA VAL A 261 -2.86 0.15 15.93
C VAL A 261 -2.23 -0.75 14.88
N ARG A 262 -2.46 -0.44 13.61
CA ARG A 262 -1.93 -1.18 12.47
C ARG A 262 -0.73 -0.43 11.91
N VAL A 263 0.29 -1.15 11.49
CA VAL A 263 1.56 -0.56 11.03
C VAL A 263 1.74 -0.76 9.53
N ALA A 264 2.13 0.30 8.84
CA ALA A 264 2.64 0.26 7.48
C ALA A 264 4.18 0.32 7.54
N HIS A 265 4.83 -0.82 7.36
CA HIS A 265 6.29 -0.93 7.37
C HIS A 265 6.86 -0.67 5.97
N ASN A 266 7.78 0.30 5.85
CA ASN A 266 8.36 0.77 4.59
C ASN A 266 9.88 0.46 4.58
N PRO A 267 10.30 -0.80 4.41
CA PRO A 267 11.70 -1.18 4.64
C PRO A 267 12.69 -0.44 3.74
N GLN A 268 12.44 -0.31 2.45
CA GLN A 268 13.41 0.30 1.52
C GLN A 268 13.51 1.82 1.72
N SER A 269 12.38 2.52 1.89
CA SER A 269 12.39 3.95 2.20
C SER A 269 13.12 4.24 3.52
N ASN A 270 12.84 3.47 4.58
CA ASN A 270 13.54 3.62 5.86
C ASN A 270 15.06 3.42 5.74
N LEU A 271 15.49 2.46 4.92
CA LEU A 271 16.91 2.20 4.65
C LEU A 271 17.53 3.31 3.83
N LYS A 272 16.89 3.74 2.75
CA LYS A 272 17.42 4.76 1.84
C LYS A 272 17.55 6.13 2.51
N LEU A 273 16.56 6.52 3.31
CA LEU A 273 16.59 7.78 4.07
C LEU A 273 17.41 7.69 5.38
N ALA A 274 17.99 6.51 5.67
CA ALA A 274 18.70 6.22 6.90
C ALA A 274 17.87 6.51 8.18
N SER A 275 16.54 6.38 8.10
CA SER A 275 15.64 6.52 9.24
C SER A 275 15.88 5.42 10.28
N GLY A 276 16.32 4.23 9.84
CA GLY A 276 16.63 3.08 10.68
C GLY A 276 15.87 1.82 10.30
N ILE A 277 15.79 0.87 11.22
CA ILE A 277 15.13 -0.42 11.02
C ILE A 277 14.04 -0.60 12.08
N ALA A 278 12.79 -0.68 11.64
CA ALA A 278 11.63 -0.87 12.53
C ALA A 278 11.70 -2.23 13.24
N PRO A 279 11.31 -2.33 14.52
CA PRO A 279 11.37 -3.56 15.32
C PRO A 279 10.23 -4.55 14.97
N VAL A 280 10.09 -4.90 13.67
CA VAL A 280 8.96 -5.69 13.15
C VAL A 280 8.80 -7.03 13.85
N ALA A 281 9.91 -7.74 14.15
CA ALA A 281 9.84 -9.02 14.87
C ALA A 281 9.21 -8.86 16.26
N ALA A 282 9.53 -7.79 16.99
CA ALA A 282 8.93 -7.48 18.29
C ALA A 282 7.45 -7.08 18.16
N MET A 283 7.10 -6.26 17.18
CA MET A 283 5.70 -5.89 16.89
C MET A 283 4.84 -7.12 16.60
N LEU A 284 5.31 -8.03 15.74
CA LEU A 284 4.61 -9.27 15.41
C LEU A 284 4.43 -10.19 16.64
N ASN A 285 5.46 -10.28 17.51
CA ASN A 285 5.39 -11.06 18.74
C ASN A 285 4.37 -10.49 19.75
N LYS A 286 4.10 -9.17 19.71
CA LYS A 286 3.07 -8.53 20.52
C LYS A 286 1.68 -8.55 19.84
N GLY A 287 1.54 -9.18 18.67
CA GLY A 287 0.27 -9.30 17.93
C GLY A 287 -0.14 -8.06 17.16
N ILE A 288 0.75 -7.11 16.95
CA ILE A 288 0.48 -5.92 16.13
C ILE A 288 0.36 -6.35 14.67
N CYS A 289 -0.67 -5.89 13.99
CA CYS A 289 -0.86 -6.11 12.56
C CYS A 289 0.11 -5.23 11.78
N VAL A 290 0.97 -5.83 10.96
CA VAL A 290 1.98 -5.14 10.15
C VAL A 290 1.75 -5.47 8.68
N GLY A 291 1.46 -4.46 7.87
CA GLY A 291 1.49 -4.52 6.41
C GLY A 291 2.79 -3.93 5.86
N LEU A 292 3.04 -4.13 4.57
CA LEU A 292 4.17 -3.54 3.85
C LEU A 292 3.73 -2.36 3.00
N GLY A 293 4.55 -1.34 2.92
CA GLY A 293 4.37 -0.19 2.04
C GLY A 293 5.67 0.19 1.33
N THR A 294 5.54 0.86 0.19
CA THR A 294 6.70 1.35 -0.57
C THR A 294 7.13 2.75 -0.15
N ASP A 295 6.22 3.50 0.50
CA ASP A 295 6.35 4.95 0.60
C ASP A 295 6.30 5.63 -0.78
N GLY A 296 6.74 6.88 -0.93
CA GLY A 296 6.75 7.58 -2.22
C GLY A 296 7.90 7.16 -3.13
N ALA A 297 7.68 7.21 -4.46
CA ALA A 297 8.71 6.90 -5.45
C ALA A 297 9.90 7.88 -5.45
N SER A 298 9.84 8.97 -4.72
CA SER A 298 10.96 9.88 -4.52
C SER A 298 11.85 9.49 -3.32
N SER A 299 11.32 8.73 -2.34
CA SER A 299 12.10 8.20 -1.21
C SER A 299 12.51 6.73 -1.38
N ASN A 300 11.84 5.98 -2.25
CA ASN A 300 12.11 4.57 -2.55
C ASN A 300 12.63 4.34 -3.98
N ASN A 301 12.26 5.17 -4.94
CA ASN A 301 12.50 5.10 -6.38
C ASN A 301 11.61 4.11 -7.17
N ASN A 302 10.98 3.11 -6.57
CA ASN A 302 9.97 2.29 -7.23
C ASN A 302 8.77 2.02 -6.33
N LEU A 303 7.72 1.39 -6.88
CA LEU A 303 6.51 0.98 -6.16
C LEU A 303 6.35 -0.54 -6.21
N ASP A 304 7.48 -1.27 -6.13
CA ASP A 304 7.55 -2.73 -6.24
C ASP A 304 7.34 -3.42 -4.89
N MET A 305 6.11 -3.86 -4.64
CA MET A 305 5.75 -4.58 -3.40
C MET A 305 6.43 -5.95 -3.25
N LEU A 306 6.89 -6.58 -4.33
CA LEU A 306 7.65 -7.82 -4.22
C LEU A 306 9.08 -7.57 -3.71
N GLU A 307 9.67 -6.43 -4.08
CA GLU A 307 10.95 -5.99 -3.50
C GLU A 307 10.82 -5.66 -2.02
N GLU A 308 9.75 -4.95 -1.59
CA GLU A 308 9.47 -4.68 -0.18
C GLU A 308 9.28 -5.98 0.62
N CYS A 309 8.55 -6.94 0.06
CA CYS A 309 8.35 -8.26 0.66
C CYS A 309 9.69 -8.99 0.85
N ARG A 310 10.55 -8.96 -0.15
CA ARG A 310 11.90 -9.54 -0.08
C ARG A 310 12.80 -8.83 0.92
N ALA A 311 12.78 -7.49 0.92
CA ALA A 311 13.54 -6.69 1.87
C ALA A 311 13.14 -7.01 3.31
N ALA A 312 11.85 -7.03 3.62
CA ALA A 312 11.34 -7.40 4.94
C ALA A 312 11.73 -8.82 5.35
N ALA A 313 11.62 -9.80 4.42
CA ALA A 313 12.00 -11.19 4.67
C ALA A 313 13.48 -11.40 4.97
N MET A 314 14.37 -10.49 4.57
CA MET A 314 15.83 -10.60 4.78
C MET A 314 16.34 -9.69 5.88
N LEU A 315 15.89 -8.43 5.92
CA LEU A 315 16.41 -7.38 6.79
C LEU A 315 16.35 -7.76 8.27
N HIS A 316 15.17 -8.25 8.72
CA HIS A 316 14.96 -8.56 10.13
C HIS A 316 15.75 -9.78 10.61
N LYS A 317 16.06 -10.73 9.73
CA LYS A 317 16.96 -11.86 10.04
C LYS A 317 18.38 -11.38 10.31
N ALA A 318 18.86 -10.44 9.50
CA ALA A 318 20.20 -9.90 9.64
C ALA A 318 20.38 -9.08 10.94
N THR A 319 19.36 -8.35 11.36
CA THR A 319 19.40 -7.50 12.55
C THR A 319 19.19 -8.24 13.85
N THR A 320 18.45 -9.35 13.83
CA THR A 320 18.19 -10.19 15.01
C THR A 320 19.14 -11.38 15.12
N PHE A 321 19.93 -11.66 14.08
CA PHE A 321 20.75 -12.87 13.95
C PHE A 321 19.96 -14.17 14.09
N ASP A 322 18.66 -14.12 13.73
CA ASP A 322 17.74 -15.26 13.76
C ASP A 322 17.13 -15.47 12.36
N PRO A 323 17.44 -16.58 11.67
CA PRO A 323 16.91 -16.84 10.34
C PRO A 323 15.41 -17.19 10.35
N LEU A 324 14.78 -17.37 11.51
CA LEU A 324 13.38 -17.76 11.64
C LEU A 324 12.43 -16.56 11.74
N VAL A 325 12.90 -15.35 12.04
CA VAL A 325 12.06 -14.17 12.11
C VAL A 325 11.62 -13.73 10.70
N VAL A 326 10.43 -13.23 10.57
CA VAL A 326 9.81 -12.79 9.31
C VAL A 326 10.12 -13.76 8.16
N PRO A 327 9.70 -15.05 8.27
CA PRO A 327 9.92 -16.01 7.19
C PRO A 327 9.14 -15.60 5.93
N ALA A 328 9.48 -16.17 4.76
CA ALA A 328 8.83 -15.87 3.49
C ALA A 328 7.29 -15.85 3.57
N LYS A 329 6.70 -16.79 4.33
CA LYS A 329 5.25 -16.85 4.55
C LYS A 329 4.74 -15.57 5.23
N LYS A 330 5.39 -15.15 6.33
CA LYS A 330 4.96 -13.93 7.05
C LYS A 330 5.16 -12.67 6.21
N ALA A 331 6.28 -12.54 5.50
CA ALA A 331 6.51 -11.41 4.61
C ALA A 331 5.46 -11.33 3.49
N TRP A 332 5.06 -12.49 2.93
CA TRP A 332 3.98 -12.55 1.95
C TRP A 332 2.61 -12.20 2.57
N GLU A 333 2.30 -12.67 3.77
CA GLU A 333 1.09 -12.26 4.50
C GLU A 333 1.06 -10.75 4.75
N MET A 334 2.19 -10.14 5.12
CA MET A 334 2.32 -8.68 5.29
C MET A 334 2.08 -7.92 3.97
N ALA A 335 2.49 -8.49 2.83
CA ALA A 335 2.24 -7.92 1.50
C ALA A 335 0.81 -8.18 0.97
N THR A 336 0.01 -9.02 1.62
CA THR A 336 -1.32 -9.42 1.14
C THR A 336 -2.39 -9.28 2.24
N VAL A 337 -2.70 -10.36 2.97
CA VAL A 337 -3.81 -10.39 3.93
C VAL A 337 -3.62 -9.45 5.12
N ASP A 338 -2.41 -9.31 5.65
CA ASP A 338 -2.15 -8.37 6.75
C ASP A 338 -2.13 -6.93 6.22
N GLY A 339 -1.61 -6.71 5.00
CA GLY A 339 -1.71 -5.43 4.29
C GLY A 339 -3.17 -5.01 4.08
N ALA A 340 -4.02 -5.93 3.62
CA ALA A 340 -5.44 -5.68 3.44
C ALA A 340 -6.14 -5.31 4.76
N LYS A 341 -5.85 -6.04 5.83
CA LYS A 341 -6.33 -5.70 7.19
C LYS A 341 -5.82 -4.34 7.65
N THR A 342 -4.56 -4.02 7.37
CA THR A 342 -3.98 -2.71 7.69
C THR A 342 -4.77 -1.58 7.05
N LEU A 343 -5.23 -1.74 5.81
CA LEU A 343 -6.03 -0.74 5.10
C LEU A 343 -7.55 -0.83 5.36
N GLY A 344 -8.01 -1.78 6.20
CA GLY A 344 -9.41 -1.97 6.52
C GLY A 344 -10.23 -2.72 5.45
N PHE A 345 -9.56 -3.46 4.55
CA PHE A 345 -10.21 -4.32 3.55
C PHE A 345 -10.22 -5.78 4.03
N ALA A 346 -11.12 -6.10 4.97
CA ALA A 346 -11.14 -7.39 5.65
C ALA A 346 -11.41 -8.60 4.75
N ASP A 347 -12.00 -8.39 3.58
CA ASP A 347 -12.39 -9.40 2.60
C ASP A 347 -11.46 -9.42 1.37
N THR A 348 -10.20 -9.00 1.54
CA THR A 348 -9.16 -8.92 0.50
C THR A 348 -7.87 -9.61 0.98
N GLY A 349 -7.04 -10.06 0.05
CA GLY A 349 -5.71 -10.60 0.34
C GLY A 349 -5.61 -12.12 0.47
N LEU A 350 -6.70 -12.86 0.22
CA LEU A 350 -6.74 -14.32 0.18
C LEU A 350 -7.46 -14.83 -1.07
N LEU A 351 -7.08 -16.02 -1.56
CA LEU A 351 -7.79 -16.72 -2.63
C LEU A 351 -8.75 -17.77 -2.04
N GLU A 352 -9.86 -17.29 -1.47
CA GLU A 352 -10.88 -18.14 -0.84
C GLU A 352 -12.29 -17.64 -1.21
N ALA A 353 -13.28 -18.54 -1.13
CA ALA A 353 -14.67 -18.16 -1.38
C ALA A 353 -15.12 -17.08 -0.38
N GLY A 354 -15.82 -16.06 -0.88
CA GLY A 354 -16.26 -14.88 -0.13
C GLY A 354 -15.30 -13.70 -0.17
N GLN A 355 -14.04 -13.89 -0.57
CA GLN A 355 -13.04 -12.83 -0.71
C GLN A 355 -13.27 -12.03 -2.00
N GLN A 356 -12.76 -10.81 -2.04
CA GLN A 356 -12.68 -9.99 -3.25
C GLN A 356 -11.80 -10.70 -4.30
N ALA A 357 -12.21 -10.62 -5.55
CA ALA A 357 -11.47 -11.21 -6.65
C ALA A 357 -10.33 -10.27 -7.11
N ASP A 358 -9.41 -9.97 -6.20
CA ASP A 358 -8.15 -9.28 -6.46
C ASP A 358 -7.08 -10.37 -6.64
N ILE A 359 -6.79 -10.74 -7.90
CA ILE A 359 -6.05 -11.96 -8.25
C ILE A 359 -4.90 -11.61 -9.19
N VAL A 360 -3.71 -12.19 -8.93
CA VAL A 360 -2.55 -12.09 -9.82
C VAL A 360 -2.16 -13.47 -10.34
N LEU A 361 -1.97 -13.57 -11.65
CA LEU A 361 -1.44 -14.77 -12.30
C LEU A 361 0.02 -14.49 -12.69
N TRP A 362 0.95 -15.23 -12.09
CA TRP A 362 2.38 -15.10 -12.30
C TRP A 362 2.86 -16.08 -13.37
N ASP A 363 3.60 -15.61 -14.38
CA ASP A 363 4.27 -16.48 -15.37
C ASP A 363 5.46 -17.19 -14.72
N MET A 364 5.33 -18.50 -14.51
CA MET A 364 6.39 -19.30 -13.93
C MET A 364 7.39 -19.85 -14.98
N HIS A 365 7.32 -19.42 -16.25
CA HIS A 365 8.21 -19.90 -17.30
C HIS A 365 9.45 -19.00 -17.47
N LYS A 366 10.17 -18.81 -16.35
CA LYS A 366 11.43 -18.06 -16.28
C LYS A 366 12.51 -18.92 -15.60
N PRO A 367 13.81 -18.69 -15.90
CA PRO A 367 14.89 -19.53 -15.34
C PRO A 367 14.87 -19.66 -13.81
N TYR A 368 14.59 -18.60 -13.10
CA TYR A 368 14.60 -18.55 -11.63
C TYR A 368 13.36 -19.19 -10.98
N TRP A 369 12.36 -19.61 -11.75
CA TRP A 369 11.27 -20.46 -11.27
C TRP A 369 11.63 -21.96 -11.30
N TYR A 370 12.80 -22.33 -11.75
CA TYR A 370 13.28 -23.72 -11.81
C TYR A 370 14.54 -23.91 -10.95
N PRO A 371 14.68 -25.08 -10.25
CA PRO A 371 13.65 -26.09 -10.02
C PRO A 371 12.58 -25.61 -9.01
N ARG A 372 11.35 -26.15 -9.11
CA ARG A 372 10.20 -25.71 -8.32
C ARG A 372 10.09 -26.47 -7.01
N HIS A 373 10.96 -26.20 -6.03
CA HIS A 373 10.92 -26.89 -4.73
C HIS A 373 9.84 -26.29 -3.80
N ASN A 374 9.73 -24.95 -3.75
CA ASN A 374 8.78 -24.22 -2.92
C ASN A 374 8.36 -22.92 -3.62
N LYS A 375 7.12 -22.89 -4.12
CA LYS A 375 6.59 -21.76 -4.88
C LYS A 375 6.58 -20.45 -4.10
N LEU A 376 6.24 -20.50 -2.82
CA LEU A 376 6.24 -19.29 -1.97
C LEU A 376 7.65 -18.75 -1.75
N SER A 377 8.60 -19.62 -1.47
CA SER A 377 10.01 -19.22 -1.33
C SER A 377 10.57 -18.64 -2.63
N GLN A 378 10.22 -19.26 -3.78
CA GLN A 378 10.61 -18.73 -5.09
C GLN A 378 9.99 -17.37 -5.38
N LEU A 379 8.69 -17.20 -5.08
CA LEU A 379 8.00 -15.91 -5.25
C LEU A 379 8.68 -14.81 -4.44
N VAL A 380 8.92 -15.04 -3.15
CA VAL A 380 9.50 -14.02 -2.25
C VAL A 380 10.99 -13.76 -2.53
N TYR A 381 11.79 -14.80 -2.75
CA TYR A 381 13.25 -14.63 -2.80
C TYR A 381 13.85 -14.59 -4.21
N ALA A 382 13.14 -15.07 -5.24
CA ALA A 382 13.71 -15.22 -6.58
C ALA A 382 12.92 -14.56 -7.71
N ALA A 383 11.58 -14.51 -7.62
CA ALA A 383 10.73 -13.97 -8.67
C ALA A 383 10.93 -12.46 -8.88
N SER A 384 10.43 -11.93 -9.99
CA SER A 384 10.34 -10.50 -10.30
C SER A 384 8.88 -10.07 -10.35
N SER A 385 8.59 -8.84 -9.96
CA SER A 385 7.25 -8.25 -10.15
C SER A 385 6.81 -8.24 -11.61
N THR A 386 7.76 -8.19 -12.55
CA THR A 386 7.51 -8.30 -14.00
C THR A 386 7.01 -9.68 -14.44
N ASP A 387 7.00 -10.68 -13.55
CA ASP A 387 6.37 -11.98 -13.80
C ASP A 387 4.85 -11.94 -13.65
N ALA A 388 4.26 -10.85 -13.11
CA ALA A 388 2.83 -10.65 -13.07
C ALA A 388 2.28 -10.50 -14.49
N ASP A 389 1.68 -11.57 -15.01
CA ASP A 389 1.20 -11.65 -16.38
C ASP A 389 -0.24 -11.12 -16.53
N THR A 390 -1.11 -11.52 -15.62
CA THR A 390 -2.53 -11.13 -15.65
C THR A 390 -2.99 -10.71 -14.27
N VAL A 391 -3.65 -9.56 -14.17
CA VAL A 391 -4.11 -9.00 -12.89
C VAL A 391 -5.60 -8.70 -12.97
N PHE A 392 -6.33 -9.12 -11.94
CA PHE A 392 -7.74 -8.82 -11.72
C PHE A 392 -7.89 -7.99 -10.45
N VAL A 393 -8.73 -6.97 -10.51
CA VAL A 393 -9.19 -6.20 -9.34
C VAL A 393 -10.71 -6.23 -9.29
N ALA A 394 -11.26 -6.63 -8.16
CA ALA A 394 -12.71 -6.78 -8.01
C ALA A 394 -13.36 -7.60 -9.17
N GLY A 395 -12.68 -8.68 -9.59
CA GLY A 395 -13.13 -9.57 -10.67
C GLY A 395 -12.94 -9.04 -12.09
N LYS A 396 -12.52 -7.80 -12.27
CA LYS A 396 -12.27 -7.20 -13.59
C LYS A 396 -10.80 -7.37 -13.97
N LYS A 397 -10.53 -7.88 -15.17
CA LYS A 397 -9.19 -7.96 -15.72
C LYS A 397 -8.67 -6.56 -16.04
N VAL A 398 -7.59 -6.13 -15.40
CA VAL A 398 -6.98 -4.80 -15.56
C VAL A 398 -5.62 -4.86 -16.26
N VAL A 399 -4.91 -6.00 -16.15
CA VAL A 399 -3.66 -6.27 -16.87
C VAL A 399 -3.75 -7.64 -17.55
N GLU A 400 -3.27 -7.77 -18.77
CA GLU A 400 -3.13 -9.03 -19.52
C GLU A 400 -1.82 -9.05 -20.31
N ALA A 401 -1.07 -10.14 -20.19
CA ALA A 401 0.27 -10.28 -20.78
C ALA A 401 1.19 -9.09 -20.48
N GLY A 402 1.12 -8.59 -19.22
CA GLY A 402 1.90 -7.45 -18.74
C GLY A 402 1.49 -6.08 -19.30
N LYS A 403 0.33 -5.98 -19.99
CA LYS A 403 -0.18 -4.72 -20.54
C LYS A 403 -1.44 -4.27 -19.81
N LEU A 404 -1.52 -2.96 -19.50
CA LEU A 404 -2.71 -2.36 -18.94
C LEU A 404 -3.87 -2.40 -19.95
N LEU A 405 -5.07 -2.77 -19.50
CA LEU A 405 -6.27 -2.83 -20.35
C LEU A 405 -7.21 -1.64 -20.17
N THR A 406 -7.11 -0.94 -19.05
CA THR A 406 -8.06 0.10 -18.65
C THR A 406 -7.70 1.48 -19.15
N PHE A 407 -6.46 1.68 -19.62
CA PHE A 407 -5.98 2.96 -20.12
C PHE A 407 -4.81 2.78 -21.09
N ASP A 408 -4.51 3.80 -21.90
CA ASP A 408 -3.37 3.84 -22.83
C ASP A 408 -2.07 4.18 -22.07
N GLU A 409 -1.16 3.20 -21.93
CA GLU A 409 0.10 3.34 -21.21
C GLU A 409 1.00 4.41 -21.83
N GLU A 410 1.09 4.48 -23.16
CA GLU A 410 1.95 5.45 -23.86
C GLU A 410 1.48 6.89 -23.60
N LYS A 411 0.17 7.10 -23.51
CA LYS A 411 -0.39 8.37 -23.11
C LYS A 411 -0.01 8.73 -21.67
N ILE A 412 -0.07 7.78 -20.74
CA ILE A 412 0.32 8.00 -19.35
C ILE A 412 1.79 8.42 -19.27
N TYR A 413 2.68 7.71 -19.97
CA TYR A 413 4.11 8.03 -19.98
C TYR A 413 4.38 9.41 -20.56
N ALA A 414 3.76 9.76 -21.68
CA ALA A 414 3.92 11.06 -22.35
C ALA A 414 3.44 12.23 -21.46
N GLU A 415 2.28 12.09 -20.83
CA GLU A 415 1.70 13.13 -19.98
C GLU A 415 2.48 13.30 -18.66
N ALA A 416 2.88 12.22 -18.01
CA ALA A 416 3.71 12.26 -16.81
C ALA A 416 5.07 12.95 -17.10
N GLU A 417 5.70 12.61 -18.23
CA GLU A 417 6.94 13.25 -18.67
C GLU A 417 6.74 14.75 -18.97
N ALA A 418 5.61 15.12 -19.58
CA ALA A 418 5.25 16.52 -19.83
C ALA A 418 5.04 17.31 -18.53
N CYS A 419 4.34 16.73 -17.56
CA CYS A 419 4.17 17.30 -16.22
C CYS A 419 5.52 17.51 -15.53
N THR A 420 6.39 16.49 -15.52
CA THR A 420 7.71 16.57 -14.90
C THR A 420 8.57 17.67 -15.52
N ARG A 421 8.64 17.74 -16.87
CA ARG A 421 9.39 18.81 -17.56
C ARG A 421 8.89 20.19 -17.19
N LYS A 422 7.58 20.39 -17.13
CA LYS A 422 6.97 21.67 -16.75
C LYS A 422 7.30 22.05 -15.30
N LEU A 423 7.21 21.09 -14.38
CA LEU A 423 7.52 21.30 -12.96
C LEU A 423 8.98 21.71 -12.72
N LEU A 424 9.92 21.05 -13.39
CA LEU A 424 11.36 21.32 -13.21
C LEU A 424 11.80 22.60 -13.92
N ASN A 425 11.08 23.07 -14.94
CA ASN A 425 11.38 24.32 -15.66
C ASN A 425 10.66 25.55 -15.09
N LYS A 426 9.78 25.36 -14.10
CA LYS A 426 9.14 26.46 -13.34
C LYS A 426 10.07 26.98 -12.24
#